data_0b982443055d4012f9e42327a15efb36
#
_entry.id   0b982443055d4012f9e42327a15efb36
#
_cell.length_a   1.000
_cell.length_b   1.000
_cell.length_c   1.000
_cell.angle_alpha   90.00
_cell.angle_beta   90.00
_cell.angle_gamma   90.00
#
_symmetry.space_group_name_H-M   'P 1'
#
loop_
_entity.id
_entity.type
_entity.pdbx_description
1 polymer ?
#
loop_
_entity_poly.entity_id
_entity_poly.type
_entity_poly.pdbx_seq_one_letter_code
_entity_poly.pdbx_strand_id
1 'polypeptide(L)' 'MDLGFDVVVTITGIVLVFLILILLLA' A
#
# COMPACT_ATOMS: atom_id res chain seq x y z
N MET A 1 -4.77 -19.23 -7.95
CA MET A 1 -4.55 -18.17 -6.97
C MET A 1 -3.07 -17.92 -6.83
N ASP A 2 -2.67 -16.67 -6.95
CA ASP A 2 -1.25 -16.30 -6.93
C ASP A 2 -0.93 -15.63 -5.59
N LEU A 3 -0.17 -16.34 -4.75
CA LEU A 3 0.23 -15.82 -3.45
C LEU A 3 1.10 -14.58 -3.56
N GLY A 4 1.91 -14.50 -4.61
CA GLY A 4 2.75 -13.33 -4.87
C GLY A 4 1.92 -12.10 -5.21
N PHE A 5 0.88 -12.28 -6.00
CA PHE A 5 0.00 -11.19 -6.36
C PHE A 5 -0.74 -10.64 -5.13
N ASP A 6 -1.19 -11.51 -4.27
CA ASP A 6 -1.90 -11.11 -3.06
C ASP A 6 -1.01 -10.26 -2.15
N VAL A 7 0.24 -10.67 -1.99
CA VAL A 7 1.21 -9.92 -1.18
C VAL A 7 1.49 -8.56 -1.80
N VAL A 8 1.65 -8.50 -3.12
CA VAL A 8 1.91 -7.24 -3.82
C VAL A 8 0.76 -6.26 -3.62
N VAL A 9 -0.47 -6.72 -3.76
CA VAL A 9 -1.65 -5.87 -3.58
C VAL A 9 -1.71 -5.34 -2.15
N THR A 10 -1.44 -6.20 -1.16
CA THR A 10 -1.46 -5.80 0.25
C THR A 10 -0.42 -4.73 0.54
N ILE A 11 0.81 -4.95 0.12
CA ILE A 11 1.90 -4.01 0.36
C ILE A 11 1.63 -2.69 -0.38
N THR A 12 1.16 -2.76 -1.60
CA THR A 12 0.85 -1.55 -2.38
C THR A 12 -0.22 -0.72 -1.70
N GLY A 13 -1.25 -1.36 -1.17
CA GLY A 13 -2.30 -0.66 -0.44
C GLY A 13 -1.78 0.06 0.79
N ILE A 14 -0.93 -0.60 1.56
CA ILE A 14 -0.34 0.00 2.76
C ILE A 14 0.54 1.19 2.38
N VAL A 15 1.35 1.05 1.35
CA VAL A 15 2.24 2.13 0.89
C VAL A 15 1.43 3.33 0.44
N LEU A 16 0.35 3.10 -0.31
CA LEU A 16 -0.50 4.20 -0.77
C LEU A 16 -1.13 4.94 0.39
N VAL A 17 -1.67 4.24 1.35
CA VAL A 17 -2.28 4.87 2.54
C VAL A 17 -1.24 5.66 3.30
N PHE A 18 -0.06 5.11 3.47
CA PHE A 18 1.03 5.78 4.19
C PHE A 18 1.44 7.07 3.48
N LEU A 19 1.53 7.04 2.15
CA LEU A 19 1.85 8.24 1.37
C LEU A 19 0.79 9.32 1.52
N ILE A 20 -0.47 8.93 1.50
CA ILE A 20 -1.58 9.89 1.68
C ILE A 20 -1.48 10.56 3.05
N LEU A 21 -1.18 9.79 4.09
CA LEU A 21 -1.04 10.34 5.43
C LEU A 21 0.12 11.35 5.51
N ILE A 22 1.23 11.03 4.86
CA ILE A 22 2.37 11.94 4.82
C ILE A 22 1.99 13.24 4.12
N LEU A 23 1.28 13.16 3.01
CA LEU A 23 0.84 14.34 2.26
C LEU A 23 -0.08 15.22 3.09
N LEU A 24 -0.98 14.60 3.84
CA LEU A 24 -1.91 15.35 4.71
C LEU A 24 -1.16 16.03 5.84
N LEU A 25 -0.11 15.40 6.35
CA LEU A 25 0.68 15.94 7.43
C LEU A 25 1.60 17.06 6.96
N ALA A 26 2.07 16.95 5.74
CA ALA A 26 2.92 17.95 5.13
C ALA A 26 2.09 19.05 4.54
#